data_2c017a495d15973cdbca2b5a7bd0b9a5
#
_entry.id   2c017a495d15973cdbca2b5a7bd0b9a5
#
_cell.length_a   1.000
_cell.length_b   1.000
_cell.length_c   1.000
_cell.angle_alpha   90.00
_cell.angle_beta   90.00
_cell.angle_gamma   90.00
#
_symmetry.space_group_name_H-M   'P 1'
#
loop_
_entity.id
_entity.type
_entity.pdbx_description
1 polymer ?
#
loop_
_entity_poly.entity_id
_entity_poly.type
_entity_poly.pdbx_seq_one_letter_code
_entity_poly.pdbx_strand_id
1 'polypeptide(L)'
;GEVPLTCMELSKGEEKKQLIFLQRHHNHGAPSRPPHMIEHRANIRALFDAGCEGVMAVCSVGAIPEDFPPGKVALADQYIDFTGHQSTFHDDAALFTSVTDPFDSELNAALEAVLRTAQDFDAKERMRYTYWLAQGPHFETKAEIDAIDTLGGHMVGMTMPREVKLARELNLPYAAVCISSNWAAGREPGNASQDLDHHSVSSQANRRLAPVWACMLHLLTM
;
A
#
# COMPACT_ATOMS: atom_id res chain seq x y z
N GLY A 1 9.14 -11.03 18.05
CA GLY A 1 7.80 -11.58 18.32
C GLY A 1 7.36 -12.47 17.17
N GLU A 2 6.28 -13.21 17.35
CA GLU A 2 5.69 -14.03 16.29
C GLU A 2 4.90 -13.14 15.33
N VAL A 3 4.97 -13.47 14.02
CA VAL A 3 4.17 -12.84 12.96
C VAL A 3 3.25 -13.89 12.37
N PRO A 4 1.91 -13.75 12.48
CA PRO A 4 0.98 -14.71 11.93
C PRO A 4 0.97 -14.62 10.40
N LEU A 5 1.26 -15.73 9.73
CA LEU A 5 1.20 -15.89 8.29
C LEU A 5 0.11 -16.91 7.94
N THR A 6 -0.73 -16.58 6.97
CA THR A 6 -1.68 -17.52 6.40
C THR A 6 -1.19 -17.97 5.04
N CYS A 7 -0.92 -19.27 4.87
CA CYS A 7 -0.45 -19.83 3.62
C CYS A 7 -1.61 -20.51 2.88
N MET A 8 -1.73 -20.22 1.60
CA MET A 8 -2.64 -20.92 0.68
C MET A 8 -1.81 -21.53 -0.45
N GLU A 9 -2.02 -22.81 -0.70
CA GLU A 9 -1.42 -23.50 -1.84
C GLU A 9 -2.42 -23.51 -3.00
N LEU A 10 -1.98 -23.08 -4.15
CA LEU A 10 -2.74 -23.14 -5.40
C LEU A 10 -2.00 -24.07 -6.36
N SER A 11 -2.71 -25.06 -6.88
CA SER A 11 -2.15 -26.02 -7.84
C SER A 11 -2.79 -25.83 -9.20
N LYS A 12 -1.96 -25.71 -10.24
CA LYS A 12 -2.39 -25.70 -11.65
C LYS A 12 -1.61 -26.79 -12.38
N GLY A 13 -2.22 -27.97 -12.54
CA GLY A 13 -1.51 -29.16 -13.03
C GLY A 13 -0.46 -29.62 -12.02
N GLU A 14 0.80 -29.75 -12.48
CA GLU A 14 1.94 -30.11 -11.62
C GLU A 14 2.59 -28.92 -10.92
N GLU A 15 2.27 -27.70 -11.35
CA GLU A 15 2.80 -26.49 -10.74
C GLU A 15 2.06 -26.14 -9.46
N LYS A 16 2.83 -25.90 -8.40
CA LYS A 16 2.35 -25.47 -7.10
C LYS A 16 2.90 -24.08 -6.82
N LYS A 17 2.00 -23.13 -6.55
CA LYS A 17 2.36 -21.80 -6.09
C LYS A 17 1.78 -21.57 -4.71
N GLN A 18 2.53 -20.86 -3.87
CA GLN A 18 2.10 -20.49 -2.54
C GLN A 18 1.80 -19.00 -2.49
N LEU A 19 0.63 -18.65 -1.94
CA LEU A 19 0.31 -17.31 -1.52
C LEU A 19 0.43 -17.23 -0.02
N ILE A 20 1.24 -16.28 0.45
CA ILE A 20 1.37 -15.97 1.87
C ILE A 20 0.63 -14.66 2.12
N PHE A 21 -0.40 -14.73 2.96
CA PHE A 21 -1.13 -13.55 3.40
C PHE A 21 -0.66 -13.11 4.79
N LEU A 22 -0.29 -11.83 4.92
CA LEU A 22 0.06 -11.19 6.15
C LEU A 22 -0.87 -10.00 6.40
N GLN A 23 -1.66 -10.07 7.48
CA GLN A 23 -2.46 -8.95 7.94
C GLN A 23 -1.55 -8.00 8.75
N ARG A 24 -1.11 -6.87 8.14
CA ARG A 24 -0.10 -5.98 8.73
C ARG A 24 -0.45 -5.40 10.09
N HIS A 25 -1.73 -5.27 10.38
CA HIS A 25 -2.25 -4.77 11.65
C HIS A 25 -2.53 -5.87 12.69
N HIS A 26 -1.96 -7.07 12.51
CA HIS A 26 -2.19 -8.20 13.41
C HIS A 26 -1.85 -7.88 14.87
N ASN A 27 -2.57 -8.48 15.79
CA ASN A 27 -2.39 -8.31 17.24
C ASN A 27 -2.78 -9.58 18.04
N HIS A 28 -2.36 -10.77 17.58
CA HIS A 28 -2.50 -12.06 18.30
C HIS A 28 -3.88 -12.30 18.95
N GLY A 29 -4.97 -12.04 18.21
CA GLY A 29 -6.34 -12.22 18.72
C GLY A 29 -6.95 -11.03 19.46
N ALA A 30 -6.18 -9.98 19.72
CA ALA A 30 -6.66 -8.70 20.22
C ALA A 30 -7.12 -7.79 19.04
N PRO A 31 -7.76 -6.65 19.30
CA PRO A 31 -8.07 -5.66 18.26
C PRO A 31 -6.85 -5.29 17.43
N SER A 32 -7.05 -5.02 16.15
CA SER A 32 -5.98 -4.64 15.21
C SER A 32 -5.13 -3.49 15.75
N ARG A 33 -3.81 -3.56 15.53
CA ARG A 33 -2.89 -2.50 15.92
C ARG A 33 -3.12 -1.25 15.07
N PRO A 34 -3.10 -0.06 15.68
CA PRO A 34 -3.12 1.19 14.92
C PRO A 34 -1.82 1.36 14.10
N PRO A 35 -1.82 2.19 13.04
CA PRO A 35 -0.70 2.31 12.11
C PRO A 35 0.67 2.57 12.76
N HIS A 36 0.72 3.41 13.80
CA HIS A 36 1.95 3.76 14.51
C HIS A 36 2.50 2.64 15.41
N MET A 37 1.72 1.57 15.63
CA MET A 37 2.11 0.41 16.46
C MET A 37 2.42 -0.84 15.62
N ILE A 38 2.40 -0.73 14.30
CA ILE A 38 2.72 -1.86 13.42
C ILE A 38 4.22 -2.18 13.50
N GLU A 39 4.52 -3.46 13.67
CA GLU A 39 5.89 -3.98 13.70
C GLU A 39 6.40 -4.25 12.26
N HIS A 40 6.60 -3.16 11.49
CA HIS A 40 6.98 -3.26 10.07
C HIS A 40 8.23 -4.11 9.83
N ARG A 41 9.27 -3.99 10.69
CA ARG A 41 10.48 -4.81 10.61
C ARG A 41 10.17 -6.30 10.75
N ALA A 42 9.37 -6.67 11.75
CA ALA A 42 8.97 -8.07 11.96
C ALA A 42 8.16 -8.59 10.78
N ASN A 43 7.21 -7.80 10.28
CA ASN A 43 6.35 -8.17 9.17
C ASN A 43 7.13 -8.44 7.87
N ILE A 44 7.98 -7.51 7.44
CA ILE A 44 8.78 -7.67 6.21
C ILE A 44 9.80 -8.78 6.37
N ARG A 45 10.43 -8.89 7.54
CA ARG A 45 11.37 -9.97 7.82
C ARG A 45 10.71 -11.35 7.76
N ALA A 46 9.50 -11.48 8.28
CA ALA A 46 8.75 -12.74 8.24
C ALA A 46 8.40 -13.17 6.80
N LEU A 47 8.03 -12.23 5.93
CA LEU A 47 7.79 -12.53 4.51
C LEU A 47 9.08 -12.96 3.80
N PHE A 48 10.19 -12.29 4.06
CA PHE A 48 11.49 -12.64 3.51
C PHE A 48 11.93 -14.04 3.98
N ASP A 49 11.86 -14.33 5.28
CA ASP A 49 12.23 -15.63 5.86
C ASP A 49 11.32 -16.77 5.42
N ALA A 50 10.07 -16.46 5.05
CA ALA A 50 9.14 -17.41 4.45
C ALA A 50 9.44 -17.72 2.97
N GLY A 51 10.45 -17.08 2.37
CA GLY A 51 10.87 -17.31 0.99
C GLY A 51 9.99 -16.66 -0.05
N CYS A 52 9.29 -15.56 0.30
CA CYS A 52 8.51 -14.81 -0.69
C CYS A 52 9.41 -14.25 -1.79
N GLU A 53 9.04 -14.43 -3.05
CA GLU A 53 9.74 -13.90 -4.23
C GLU A 53 9.39 -12.43 -4.50
N GLY A 54 8.30 -11.93 -3.93
CA GLY A 54 7.86 -10.55 -4.02
C GLY A 54 6.68 -10.26 -3.09
N VAL A 55 6.37 -8.99 -2.92
CA VAL A 55 5.29 -8.50 -2.06
C VAL A 55 4.35 -7.61 -2.85
N MET A 56 3.08 -7.95 -2.83
CA MET A 56 2.00 -7.05 -3.23
C MET A 56 1.31 -6.52 -1.96
N ALA A 57 1.59 -5.29 -1.60
CA ALA A 57 0.89 -4.62 -0.51
C ALA A 57 -0.45 -4.07 -0.97
N VAL A 58 -1.46 -4.14 -0.10
CA VAL A 58 -2.76 -3.50 -0.32
C VAL A 58 -2.93 -2.39 0.71
N CYS A 59 -3.22 -1.18 0.24
CA CYS A 59 -3.34 0.01 1.07
C CYS A 59 -4.69 0.70 0.82
N SER A 60 -5.36 1.10 1.89
CA SER A 60 -6.47 2.04 1.84
C SER A 60 -5.90 3.45 2.01
N VAL A 61 -6.27 4.37 1.12
CA VAL A 61 -5.70 5.73 1.07
C VAL A 61 -6.77 6.78 0.86
N GLY A 62 -6.51 8.00 1.35
CA GLY A 62 -7.26 9.20 1.03
C GLY A 62 -6.78 9.80 -0.29
N ALA A 63 -7.71 10.14 -1.17
CA ALA A 63 -7.45 10.73 -2.47
C ALA A 63 -7.30 12.25 -2.40
N ILE A 64 -6.33 12.78 -3.15
CA ILE A 64 -6.12 14.24 -3.24
C ILE A 64 -6.55 14.76 -4.61
N PRO A 65 -6.04 14.26 -5.77
CA PRO A 65 -6.42 14.78 -7.07
C PRO A 65 -7.75 14.19 -7.57
N GLU A 66 -8.43 14.94 -8.43
CA GLU A 66 -9.72 14.54 -9.01
C GLU A 66 -9.64 13.29 -9.90
N ASP A 67 -8.48 13.00 -10.49
CA ASP A 67 -8.24 11.82 -11.32
C ASP A 67 -8.02 10.52 -10.52
N PHE A 68 -8.06 10.62 -9.17
CA PHE A 68 -7.99 9.48 -8.25
C PHE A 68 -9.20 9.44 -7.29
N PRO A 69 -10.44 9.44 -7.78
CA PRO A 69 -11.62 9.50 -6.93
C PRO A 69 -11.80 8.25 -6.07
N PRO A 70 -12.56 8.33 -4.96
CA PRO A 70 -12.94 7.17 -4.17
C PRO A 70 -13.55 6.08 -5.03
N GLY A 71 -13.02 4.86 -4.88
CA GLY A 71 -13.41 3.70 -5.66
C GLY A 71 -12.41 3.32 -6.75
N LYS A 72 -11.52 4.20 -7.16
CA LYS A 72 -10.41 3.85 -8.05
C LYS A 72 -9.35 3.05 -7.30
N VAL A 73 -8.80 2.04 -7.95
CA VAL A 73 -7.66 1.26 -7.46
C VAL A 73 -6.48 1.51 -8.38
N ALA A 74 -5.35 1.90 -7.83
CA ALA A 74 -4.16 2.28 -8.59
C ALA A 74 -2.88 1.85 -7.86
N LEU A 75 -1.72 2.19 -8.39
CA LEU A 75 -0.42 1.81 -7.86
C LEU A 75 0.31 3.03 -7.26
N ALA A 76 1.12 2.78 -6.25
CA ALA A 76 2.18 3.69 -5.88
C ALA A 76 3.39 3.46 -6.79
N ASP A 77 3.99 4.54 -7.30
CA ASP A 77 5.25 4.51 -8.03
C ASP A 77 6.35 5.33 -7.34
N GLN A 78 5.95 6.23 -6.47
CA GLN A 78 6.83 7.01 -5.60
C GLN A 78 6.20 7.21 -4.22
N TYR A 79 7.01 7.62 -3.25
CA TYR A 79 6.51 8.06 -1.96
C TYR A 79 7.26 9.29 -1.43
N ILE A 80 6.59 10.01 -0.54
CA ILE A 80 7.17 11.10 0.26
C ILE A 80 6.97 10.74 1.73
N ASP A 81 8.06 10.73 2.51
CA ASP A 81 8.04 10.43 3.94
C ASP A 81 8.83 11.49 4.71
N PHE A 82 8.12 12.36 5.39
CA PHE A 82 8.66 13.40 6.29
C PHE A 82 8.32 13.13 7.75
N THR A 83 7.91 11.89 8.09
CA THR A 83 7.53 11.54 9.48
C THR A 83 8.71 11.47 10.43
N GLY A 84 9.94 11.40 9.92
CA GLY A 84 11.14 11.25 10.73
C GLY A 84 11.31 9.87 11.38
N HIS A 85 10.40 8.93 11.11
CA HIS A 85 10.49 7.57 11.64
C HIS A 85 11.52 6.74 10.88
N GLN A 86 12.50 6.22 11.60
CA GLN A 86 13.52 5.34 11.01
C GLN A 86 12.94 3.93 10.83
N SER A 87 13.07 3.41 9.61
CA SER A 87 12.71 2.03 9.25
C SER A 87 13.89 1.39 8.55
N THR A 88 14.71 0.62 9.27
CA THR A 88 15.90 -0.05 8.74
C THR A 88 16.16 -1.36 9.48
N PHE A 89 16.83 -2.32 8.82
CA PHE A 89 17.41 -3.50 9.46
C PHE A 89 18.86 -3.29 9.88
N HIS A 90 19.47 -2.17 9.50
CA HIS A 90 20.91 -1.87 9.68
C HIS A 90 21.10 -0.82 10.77
N ASP A 91 20.83 -1.18 12.03
CA ASP A 91 20.94 -0.24 13.16
C ASP A 91 22.42 0.10 13.49
N ASP A 92 23.34 -0.84 13.21
CA ASP A 92 24.75 -0.75 13.64
C ASP A 92 25.73 -0.57 12.47
N ALA A 93 25.26 -0.40 11.24
CA ALA A 93 26.11 -0.32 10.06
C ALA A 93 25.73 0.86 9.16
N ALA A 94 26.72 1.57 8.63
CA ALA A 94 26.52 2.64 7.65
C ALA A 94 26.24 2.05 6.25
N LEU A 95 25.10 1.36 6.09
CA LEU A 95 24.63 0.82 4.83
C LEU A 95 23.56 1.74 4.25
N PHE A 96 23.76 2.16 3.00
CA PHE A 96 22.87 3.10 2.31
C PHE A 96 22.18 2.39 1.16
N THR A 97 20.88 2.09 1.33
CA THR A 97 20.07 1.44 0.31
C THR A 97 19.43 2.50 -0.61
N SER A 98 19.60 2.34 -1.92
CA SER A 98 18.95 3.23 -2.88
C SER A 98 17.44 2.97 -2.94
N VAL A 99 16.68 4.05 -2.84
CA VAL A 99 15.22 4.09 -2.99
C VAL A 99 14.79 5.11 -4.05
N THR A 100 15.66 5.36 -5.04
CA THR A 100 15.35 6.25 -6.18
C THR A 100 14.10 5.76 -6.90
N ASP A 101 14.05 4.44 -7.19
CA ASP A 101 12.88 3.74 -7.69
C ASP A 101 12.48 2.70 -6.64
N PRO A 102 11.60 3.07 -5.68
CA PRO A 102 11.34 2.24 -4.51
C PRO A 102 10.55 0.98 -4.83
N PHE A 103 9.70 1.01 -5.86
CA PHE A 103 8.84 -0.10 -6.25
C PHE A 103 9.45 -0.89 -7.41
N ASP A 104 9.12 -2.18 -7.44
CA ASP A 104 9.55 -3.04 -8.54
C ASP A 104 8.81 -2.69 -9.84
N SER A 105 9.59 -2.44 -10.90
CA SER A 105 9.05 -1.97 -12.18
C SER A 105 8.27 -3.05 -12.94
N GLU A 106 8.69 -4.31 -12.83
CA GLU A 106 8.04 -5.44 -13.51
C GLU A 106 6.72 -5.78 -12.83
N LEU A 107 6.73 -5.85 -11.48
CA LEU A 107 5.49 -6.02 -10.71
C LEU A 107 4.51 -4.88 -10.97
N ASN A 108 4.98 -3.62 -10.93
CA ASN A 108 4.10 -2.48 -11.20
C ASN A 108 3.53 -2.52 -12.62
N ALA A 109 4.31 -2.90 -13.63
CA ALA A 109 3.82 -3.01 -15.01
C ALA A 109 2.77 -4.11 -15.17
N ALA A 110 3.02 -5.29 -14.58
CA ALA A 110 2.08 -6.41 -14.61
C ALA A 110 0.76 -6.06 -13.89
N LEU A 111 0.85 -5.50 -12.70
CA LEU A 111 -0.33 -5.12 -11.91
C LEU A 111 -1.12 -3.98 -12.56
N GLU A 112 -0.44 -3.01 -13.20
CA GLU A 112 -1.12 -1.94 -13.93
C GLU A 112 -1.98 -2.48 -15.07
N ALA A 113 -1.47 -3.43 -15.86
CA ALA A 113 -2.22 -4.04 -16.95
C ALA A 113 -3.50 -4.74 -16.44
N VAL A 114 -3.39 -5.45 -15.31
CA VAL A 114 -4.54 -6.10 -14.66
C VAL A 114 -5.55 -5.08 -14.14
N LEU A 115 -5.07 -4.04 -13.44
CA LEU A 115 -5.94 -3.01 -12.88
C LEU A 115 -6.69 -2.22 -13.94
N ARG A 116 -6.05 -1.94 -15.09
CA ARG A 116 -6.72 -1.32 -16.23
C ARG A 116 -7.86 -2.18 -16.75
N THR A 117 -7.59 -3.46 -16.99
CA THR A 117 -8.60 -4.41 -17.46
C THR A 117 -9.74 -4.60 -16.46
N ALA A 118 -9.41 -4.76 -15.18
CA ALA A 118 -10.41 -5.01 -14.13
C ALA A 118 -11.31 -3.80 -13.84
N GLN A 119 -10.91 -2.59 -14.24
CA GLN A 119 -11.67 -1.35 -14.03
C GLN A 119 -12.15 -0.70 -15.32
N ASP A 120 -11.94 -1.35 -16.47
CA ASP A 120 -12.30 -0.84 -17.80
C ASP A 120 -11.67 0.53 -18.12
N PHE A 121 -10.39 0.70 -17.76
CA PHE A 121 -9.62 1.92 -17.99
C PHE A 121 -8.77 1.82 -19.25
N ASP A 122 -8.77 2.86 -20.06
CA ASP A 122 -7.93 2.97 -21.24
C ASP A 122 -6.47 3.33 -20.87
N ALA A 123 -5.61 3.39 -21.91
CA ALA A 123 -4.19 3.70 -21.73
C ALA A 123 -3.91 5.14 -21.26
N LYS A 124 -4.89 6.06 -21.36
CA LYS A 124 -4.73 7.46 -20.97
C LYS A 124 -5.02 7.69 -19.49
N GLU A 125 -5.77 6.79 -18.86
CA GLU A 125 -6.03 6.88 -17.43
C GLU A 125 -4.73 6.81 -16.63
N ARG A 126 -4.55 7.70 -15.70
CA ARG A 126 -3.41 7.64 -14.78
C ARG A 126 -3.62 6.51 -13.79
N MET A 127 -2.60 5.63 -13.66
CA MET A 127 -2.64 4.48 -12.77
C MET A 127 -1.53 4.49 -11.73
N ARG A 128 -0.61 5.47 -11.77
CA ARG A 128 0.53 5.58 -10.87
C ARG A 128 0.53 6.92 -10.15
N TYR A 129 0.68 6.87 -8.84
CA TYR A 129 0.54 8.04 -7.97
C TYR A 129 1.61 8.04 -6.89
N THR A 130 1.99 9.24 -6.44
CA THR A 130 2.91 9.42 -5.32
C THR A 130 2.16 9.27 -4.00
N TYR A 131 2.62 8.34 -3.17
CA TYR A 131 2.07 8.10 -1.84
C TYR A 131 2.72 9.04 -0.83
N TRP A 132 1.92 9.78 -0.06
CA TRP A 132 2.39 10.53 1.10
C TRP A 132 2.20 9.73 2.37
N LEU A 133 3.28 9.57 3.15
CA LEU A 133 3.19 8.93 4.47
C LEU A 133 2.80 9.96 5.52
N ALA A 134 1.60 9.82 6.06
CA ALA A 134 1.16 10.50 7.27
C ALA A 134 1.55 9.70 8.50
N GLN A 135 1.80 10.41 9.60
CA GLN A 135 2.20 9.76 10.86
C GLN A 135 1.06 8.94 11.47
N GLY A 136 -0.19 9.43 11.40
CA GLY A 136 -1.32 8.84 12.11
C GLY A 136 -1.18 8.96 13.65
N PRO A 137 -2.13 8.45 14.45
CA PRO A 137 -3.37 7.81 14.01
C PRO A 137 -4.51 8.77 13.64
N HIS A 138 -4.28 10.08 13.69
CA HIS A 138 -5.27 11.08 13.28
C HIS A 138 -5.25 11.25 11.77
N PHE A 139 -6.41 11.54 11.18
CA PHE A 139 -6.49 12.02 9.81
C PHE A 139 -5.91 13.44 9.71
N GLU A 140 -5.47 13.79 8.51
CA GLU A 140 -4.85 15.07 8.23
C GLU A 140 -5.87 16.21 8.29
N THR A 141 -5.41 17.39 8.65
CA THR A 141 -6.15 18.64 8.49
C THR A 141 -6.21 19.05 7.02
N LYS A 142 -7.15 19.93 6.65
CA LYS A 142 -7.24 20.50 5.30
C LYS A 142 -5.93 21.22 4.90
N ALA A 143 -5.31 21.95 5.84
CA ALA A 143 -4.06 22.66 5.60
C ALA A 143 -2.89 21.71 5.34
N GLU A 144 -2.84 20.56 6.04
CA GLU A 144 -1.86 19.50 5.75
C GLU A 144 -2.09 18.92 4.36
N ILE A 145 -3.33 18.65 3.98
CA ILE A 145 -3.65 18.16 2.64
C ILE A 145 -3.28 19.16 1.54
N ASP A 146 -3.49 20.46 1.75
CA ASP A 146 -3.06 21.51 0.82
C ASP A 146 -1.53 21.56 0.68
N ALA A 147 -0.80 21.36 1.78
CA ALA A 147 0.66 21.26 1.77
C ALA A 147 1.13 19.98 1.05
N ILE A 148 0.51 18.84 1.30
CA ILE A 148 0.79 17.56 0.64
C ILE A 148 0.63 17.67 -0.87
N ASP A 149 -0.47 18.23 -1.33
CA ASP A 149 -0.76 18.46 -2.75
C ASP A 149 0.31 19.35 -3.40
N THR A 150 0.64 20.47 -2.74
CA THR A 150 1.68 21.41 -3.18
C THR A 150 3.05 20.72 -3.31
N LEU A 151 3.35 19.76 -2.45
CA LEU A 151 4.60 19.00 -2.45
C LEU A 151 4.57 17.76 -3.36
N GLY A 152 3.49 17.54 -4.10
CA GLY A 152 3.37 16.48 -5.09
C GLY A 152 2.89 15.13 -4.54
N GLY A 153 2.29 15.09 -3.35
CA GLY A 153 1.58 13.93 -2.85
C GLY A 153 0.20 13.82 -3.51
N HIS A 154 -0.17 12.62 -3.95
CA HIS A 154 -1.43 12.36 -4.64
C HIS A 154 -2.40 11.51 -3.84
N MET A 155 -1.90 10.71 -2.93
CA MET A 155 -2.67 9.88 -2.01
C MET A 155 -2.00 9.87 -0.65
N VAL A 156 -2.79 9.81 0.41
CA VAL A 156 -2.29 9.85 1.77
C VAL A 156 -2.67 8.58 2.52
N GLY A 157 -1.70 8.02 3.24
CA GLY A 157 -1.87 6.85 4.09
C GLY A 157 -0.76 6.73 5.13
N MET A 158 -0.83 5.72 6.00
CA MET A 158 -0.08 5.71 7.27
C MET A 158 0.92 4.55 7.40
N THR A 159 1.20 3.76 6.33
CA THR A 159 1.91 2.48 6.50
C THR A 159 3.02 2.19 5.49
N MET A 160 2.71 2.18 4.22
CA MET A 160 3.45 1.53 3.14
C MET A 160 4.91 1.99 2.97
N PRO A 161 5.29 3.28 3.03
CA PRO A 161 6.69 3.68 2.86
C PRO A 161 7.66 3.06 3.87
N ARG A 162 7.17 2.71 5.07
CA ARG A 162 7.97 2.00 6.08
C ARG A 162 8.28 0.56 5.66
N GLU A 163 7.37 -0.08 4.93
CA GLU A 163 7.52 -1.45 4.43
C GLU A 163 8.44 -1.51 3.22
N VAL A 164 8.23 -0.64 2.22
CA VAL A 164 9.03 -0.68 0.99
C VAL A 164 10.50 -0.36 1.24
N LYS A 165 10.84 0.53 2.18
CA LYS A 165 12.22 0.77 2.60
C LYS A 165 12.89 -0.51 3.09
N LEU A 166 12.22 -1.25 3.97
CA LEU A 166 12.69 -2.52 4.53
C LEU A 166 12.77 -3.62 3.46
N ALA A 167 11.81 -3.69 2.55
CA ALA A 167 11.85 -4.64 1.43
C ALA A 167 13.04 -4.36 0.51
N ARG A 168 13.36 -3.09 0.23
CA ARG A 168 14.53 -2.69 -0.56
C ARG A 168 15.85 -3.10 0.09
N GLU A 169 15.98 -3.01 1.42
CA GLU A 169 17.17 -3.48 2.14
C GLU A 169 17.39 -5.00 2.00
N LEU A 170 16.31 -5.76 1.84
CA LEU A 170 16.36 -7.21 1.65
C LEU A 170 16.37 -7.64 0.16
N ASN A 171 16.41 -6.69 -0.77
CA ASN A 171 16.23 -6.94 -2.21
C ASN A 171 14.94 -7.74 -2.53
N LEU A 172 13.89 -7.54 -1.75
CA LEU A 172 12.60 -8.17 -1.93
C LEU A 172 11.74 -7.28 -2.84
N PRO A 173 11.37 -7.72 -4.06
CA PRO A 173 10.50 -7.00 -4.97
C PRO A 173 9.21 -6.56 -4.26
N TYR A 174 8.80 -5.32 -4.43
CA TYR A 174 7.65 -4.76 -3.71
C TYR A 174 6.82 -3.86 -4.62
N ALA A 175 5.51 -4.09 -4.64
CA ALA A 175 4.52 -3.24 -5.29
C ALA A 175 3.41 -2.89 -4.29
N ALA A 176 2.75 -1.74 -4.48
CA ALA A 176 1.66 -1.31 -3.63
C ALA A 176 0.42 -0.97 -4.45
N VAL A 177 -0.62 -1.78 -4.28
CA VAL A 177 -1.97 -1.55 -4.80
C VAL A 177 -2.74 -0.70 -3.80
N CYS A 178 -3.16 0.49 -4.21
CA CYS A 178 -3.79 1.49 -3.37
C CYS A 178 -5.26 1.66 -3.75
N ILE A 179 -6.14 1.46 -2.77
CA ILE A 179 -7.58 1.65 -2.91
C ILE A 179 -7.92 3.07 -2.44
N SER A 180 -8.39 3.92 -3.33
CA SER A 180 -8.98 5.20 -2.95
C SER A 180 -10.27 4.95 -2.19
N SER A 181 -10.22 5.03 -0.87
CA SER A 181 -11.36 4.74 0.02
C SER A 181 -12.22 5.96 0.30
N ASN A 182 -11.62 7.12 0.30
CA ASN A 182 -12.26 8.42 0.61
C ASN A 182 -11.51 9.56 -0.06
N TRP A 183 -12.14 10.71 -0.18
CA TRP A 183 -11.43 11.95 -0.40
C TRP A 183 -10.62 12.32 0.85
N ALA A 184 -9.41 12.84 0.69
CA ALA A 184 -8.66 13.43 1.79
C ALA A 184 -9.38 14.68 2.31
N ALA A 185 -9.02 15.14 3.51
CA ALA A 185 -9.69 16.25 4.16
C ALA A 185 -9.79 17.49 3.26
N GLY A 186 -11.00 17.98 3.05
CA GLY A 186 -11.26 19.16 2.22
C GLY A 186 -11.28 18.92 0.71
N ARG A 187 -11.08 17.68 0.23
CA ARG A 187 -10.99 17.37 -1.20
C ARG A 187 -12.30 16.84 -1.82
N GLU A 188 -13.32 16.54 -1.03
CA GLU A 188 -14.59 16.08 -1.57
C GLU A 188 -15.25 17.17 -2.42
N PRO A 189 -15.53 16.92 -3.72
CA PRO A 189 -16.17 17.87 -4.59
C PRO A 189 -17.54 18.33 -4.07
N GLY A 190 -17.71 19.63 -3.91
CA GLY A 190 -18.96 20.24 -3.40
C GLY A 190 -19.16 20.10 -1.89
N ASN A 191 -18.29 19.40 -1.16
CA ASN A 191 -18.42 19.19 0.29
C ASN A 191 -17.08 19.22 1.04
N ALA A 192 -16.33 20.31 0.91
CA ALA A 192 -15.04 20.49 1.58
C ALA A 192 -15.10 20.47 3.13
N SER A 193 -16.30 20.37 3.71
CA SER A 193 -16.48 20.30 5.17
C SER A 193 -16.78 18.88 5.68
N GLN A 194 -16.75 17.87 4.80
CA GLN A 194 -16.98 16.48 5.17
C GLN A 194 -15.95 16.01 6.22
N ASP A 195 -16.43 15.55 7.35
CA ASP A 195 -15.61 14.88 8.35
C ASP A 195 -15.27 13.46 7.91
N LEU A 196 -14.02 13.06 8.17
CA LEU A 196 -13.55 11.71 7.90
C LEU A 196 -13.89 10.80 9.07
N ASP A 197 -14.56 9.68 8.77
CA ASP A 197 -14.90 8.64 9.74
C ASP A 197 -14.28 7.30 9.36
N HIS A 198 -13.58 6.66 10.30
CA HIS A 198 -12.87 5.40 10.08
C HIS A 198 -13.79 4.27 9.62
N HIS A 199 -15.03 4.19 10.11
CA HIS A 199 -15.97 3.13 9.70
C HIS A 199 -16.40 3.28 8.24
N SER A 200 -16.69 4.51 7.81
CA SER A 200 -17.06 4.78 6.42
C SER A 200 -15.89 4.49 5.47
N VAL A 201 -14.66 4.90 5.82
CA VAL A 201 -13.42 4.62 5.08
C VAL A 201 -13.21 3.11 4.91
N SER A 202 -13.29 2.35 5.99
CA SER A 202 -13.09 0.88 5.96
C SER A 202 -14.17 0.17 5.14
N SER A 203 -15.44 0.60 5.23
CA SER A 203 -16.53 -0.01 4.46
C SER A 203 -16.39 0.24 2.96
N GLN A 204 -15.93 1.41 2.55
CA GLN A 204 -15.68 1.76 1.15
C GLN A 204 -14.53 0.92 0.55
N ALA A 205 -13.44 0.76 1.28
CA ALA A 205 -12.31 -0.06 0.84
C ALA A 205 -12.75 -1.51 0.57
N ASN A 206 -13.54 -2.11 1.45
CA ASN A 206 -14.02 -3.48 1.30
C ASN A 206 -14.89 -3.71 0.05
N ARG A 207 -15.59 -2.70 -0.42
CA ARG A 207 -16.43 -2.79 -1.64
C ARG A 207 -15.60 -2.80 -2.94
N ARG A 208 -14.29 -2.48 -2.86
CA ARG A 208 -13.40 -2.30 -4.02
C ARG A 208 -12.32 -3.37 -4.12
N LEU A 209 -12.58 -4.56 -3.56
CA LEU A 209 -11.60 -5.65 -3.56
C LEU A 209 -11.51 -6.42 -4.89
N ALA A 210 -12.48 -6.33 -5.79
CA ALA A 210 -12.47 -7.09 -7.03
C ALA A 210 -11.20 -6.85 -7.90
N PRO A 211 -10.76 -5.60 -8.16
CA PRO A 211 -9.50 -5.36 -8.88
C PRO A 211 -8.27 -5.87 -8.13
N VAL A 212 -8.28 -5.81 -6.79
CA VAL A 212 -7.20 -6.35 -5.94
C VAL A 212 -7.11 -7.87 -6.08
N TRP A 213 -8.25 -8.56 -6.06
CA TRP A 213 -8.31 -10.01 -6.29
C TRP A 213 -7.80 -10.38 -7.68
N ALA A 214 -8.13 -9.60 -8.70
CA ALA A 214 -7.61 -9.83 -10.06
C ALA A 214 -6.07 -9.72 -10.08
N CYS A 215 -5.49 -8.73 -9.42
CA CYS A 215 -4.04 -8.60 -9.26
C CYS A 215 -3.42 -9.82 -8.57
N MET A 216 -3.99 -10.24 -7.45
CA MET A 216 -3.50 -11.38 -6.70
C MET A 216 -3.54 -12.68 -7.54
N LEU A 217 -4.65 -12.93 -8.24
CA LEU A 217 -4.78 -14.10 -9.10
C LEU A 217 -3.78 -14.08 -10.26
N HIS A 218 -3.52 -12.90 -10.82
CA HIS A 218 -2.53 -12.76 -11.89
C HIS A 218 -1.12 -13.12 -11.42
N LEU A 219 -0.69 -12.62 -10.27
CA LEU A 219 0.64 -12.94 -9.70
C LEU A 219 0.82 -14.44 -9.44
N LEU A 220 -0.26 -15.15 -9.15
CA LEU A 220 -0.23 -16.62 -9.00
C LEU A 220 -0.12 -17.37 -10.33
N THR A 221 -0.28 -16.70 -11.46
CA THR A 221 -0.21 -17.29 -12.80
C THR A 221 1.02 -16.85 -13.60
N MET A 222 1.79 -15.91 -13.08
CA MET A 222 3.11 -15.51 -13.59
C MET A 222 4.17 -16.56 -13.24
#